data_4db242bf480710aacc0398e983a5b99f
#
_entry.id   4db242bf480710aacc0398e983a5b99f
#
_cell.length_a   1.000
_cell.length_b   1.000
_cell.length_c   1.000
_cell.angle_alpha   90.00
_cell.angle_beta   90.00
_cell.angle_gamma   90.00
#
_symmetry.space_group_name_H-M   'P 1'
#
loop_
_entity.id
_entity.type
_entity.pdbx_description
1 polymer ?
#
loop_
_entity_poly.entity_id
_entity_poly.type
_entity_poly.pdbx_seq_one_letter_code
_entity_poly.pdbx_strand_id
1 'polypeptide(L)'
;MDSEQFTQLIKSIVAKYANEHLDKTDGKKITEEDVFIVWQCKTLQNNKALVSTTLFDGMYYELTYNGDKKEIYLDAYKKWENKCIKVGE
;
A
#
# COMPACT_ATOMS: atom_id res chain seq x y z
N MET A 1 7.49 -10.81 12.85
CA MET A 1 7.39 -10.84 11.37
C MET A 1 8.57 -10.09 10.80
N ASP A 2 9.33 -10.71 9.91
CA ASP A 2 10.43 -10.02 9.26
C ASP A 2 9.93 -9.17 8.08
N SER A 3 10.84 -8.38 7.50
CA SER A 3 10.47 -7.44 6.43
C SER A 3 9.96 -8.14 5.17
N GLU A 4 10.50 -9.32 4.86
CA GLU A 4 10.06 -10.07 3.69
C GLU A 4 8.67 -10.65 3.88
N GLN A 5 8.41 -11.22 5.04
CA GLN A 5 7.07 -11.73 5.38
C GLN A 5 6.04 -10.62 5.36
N PHE A 6 6.39 -9.46 5.91
CA PHE A 6 5.53 -8.29 5.91
C PHE A 6 5.24 -7.82 4.49
N THR A 7 6.27 -7.74 3.63
CA THR A 7 6.12 -7.33 2.24
C THR A 7 5.14 -8.23 1.49
N GLN A 8 5.29 -9.56 1.63
CA GLN A 8 4.40 -10.50 0.97
C GLN A 8 2.96 -10.36 1.47
N LEU A 9 2.79 -10.22 2.76
CA LEU A 9 1.47 -10.09 3.36
C LEU A 9 0.75 -8.82 2.89
N ILE A 10 1.43 -7.67 2.91
CA ILE A 10 0.78 -6.41 2.54
C ILE A 10 0.45 -6.34 1.05
N LYS A 11 1.27 -6.95 0.19
CA LYS A 11 0.94 -7.01 -1.23
C LYS A 11 -0.33 -7.80 -1.47
N SER A 12 -0.50 -8.91 -0.76
CA SER A 12 -1.72 -9.71 -0.83
C SER A 12 -2.94 -8.93 -0.33
N ILE A 13 -2.79 -8.25 0.79
CA ILE A 13 -3.87 -7.46 1.39
C ILE A 13 -4.30 -6.32 0.45
N VAL A 14 -3.34 -5.58 -0.09
CA VAL A 14 -3.63 -4.44 -0.95
C VAL A 14 -4.26 -4.88 -2.27
N ALA A 15 -3.74 -5.96 -2.88
CA ALA A 15 -4.32 -6.49 -4.11
C ALA A 15 -5.78 -6.88 -3.90
N LYS A 16 -6.06 -7.56 -2.80
CA LYS A 16 -7.43 -7.96 -2.46
C LYS A 16 -8.33 -6.74 -2.23
N TYR A 17 -7.84 -5.77 -1.46
CA TYR A 17 -8.59 -4.55 -1.18
C TYR A 17 -8.92 -3.80 -2.48
N ALA A 18 -7.91 -3.61 -3.34
CA ALA A 18 -8.10 -2.90 -4.59
C ALA A 18 -9.11 -3.61 -5.49
N ASN A 19 -9.03 -4.93 -5.57
CA ASN A 19 -9.96 -5.71 -6.39
C ASN A 19 -11.41 -5.62 -5.88
N GLU A 20 -11.59 -5.52 -4.57
CA GLU A 20 -12.92 -5.37 -3.98
C GLU A 20 -13.53 -4.00 -4.23
N HIS A 21 -12.68 -3.00 -4.51
CA HIS A 21 -13.10 -1.61 -4.69
C HIS A 21 -12.97 -1.13 -6.14
N LEU A 22 -12.59 -2.01 -7.07
CA LEU A 22 -12.54 -1.66 -8.48
C LEU A 22 -13.94 -1.51 -9.04
N ASP A 23 -14.07 -0.58 -10.00
CA ASP A 23 -15.30 -0.46 -10.77
C ASP A 23 -15.45 -1.73 -11.61
N LYS A 24 -16.54 -2.44 -11.40
CA LYS A 24 -16.78 -3.73 -12.04
C LYS A 24 -16.95 -3.65 -13.56
N THR A 25 -17.14 -2.45 -14.10
CA THR A 25 -17.25 -2.26 -15.53
C THR A 25 -15.94 -2.54 -16.26
N ASP A 26 -14.82 -2.44 -15.56
CA ASP A 26 -13.50 -2.64 -16.15
C ASP A 26 -13.08 -4.10 -16.22
N GLY A 27 -13.63 -4.94 -15.35
CA GLY A 27 -13.37 -6.38 -15.34
C GLY A 27 -11.93 -6.77 -15.08
N LYS A 28 -11.05 -5.80 -14.84
CA LYS A 28 -9.63 -6.04 -14.71
C LYS A 28 -9.24 -6.16 -13.24
N LYS A 29 -8.66 -7.29 -12.89
CA LYS A 29 -8.16 -7.52 -11.53
C LYS A 29 -6.64 -7.35 -11.50
N ILE A 30 -6.13 -6.89 -10.36
CA ILE A 30 -4.69 -6.82 -10.15
C ILE A 30 -4.23 -7.98 -9.29
N THR A 31 -2.95 -8.28 -9.39
CA THR A 31 -2.30 -9.32 -8.58
C THR A 31 -1.28 -8.66 -7.66
N GLU A 32 -0.64 -9.45 -6.82
CA GLU A 32 0.42 -8.97 -5.94
C GLU A 32 1.56 -8.32 -6.71
N GLU A 33 1.81 -8.75 -7.95
CA GLU A 33 2.85 -8.18 -8.80
C GLU A 33 2.56 -6.74 -9.20
N ASP A 34 1.30 -6.33 -9.14
CA ASP A 34 0.89 -4.97 -9.48
C ASP A 34 0.98 -4.02 -8.29
N VAL A 35 1.33 -4.53 -7.13
CA VAL A 35 1.49 -3.74 -5.90
C VAL A 35 2.97 -3.47 -5.69
N PHE A 36 3.32 -2.20 -5.47
CA PHE A 36 4.72 -1.84 -5.22
C PHE A 36 4.86 -1.06 -3.93
N ILE A 37 6.02 -1.25 -3.29
CA ILE A 37 6.36 -0.60 -2.03
C ILE A 37 6.99 0.75 -2.32
N VAL A 38 6.40 1.83 -1.80
CA VAL A 38 7.00 3.17 -1.88
C VAL A 38 8.10 3.28 -0.85
N TRP A 39 7.81 2.89 0.40
CA TRP A 39 8.81 2.74 1.45
C TRP A 39 8.27 1.79 2.50
N GLN A 40 9.17 1.24 3.30
CA GLN A 40 8.79 0.44 4.46
C GLN A 40 9.86 0.52 5.53
N CYS A 41 9.45 0.31 6.78
CA CYS A 41 10.38 0.28 7.89
C CYS A 41 9.91 -0.74 8.92
N LYS A 42 10.86 -1.20 9.71
CA LYS A 42 10.59 -2.10 10.83
C LYS A 42 11.18 -1.47 12.08
N THR A 43 10.38 -1.38 13.13
CA THR A 43 10.83 -0.87 14.44
C THR A 43 10.38 -1.85 15.50
N LEU A 44 11.35 -2.55 16.10
CA LEU A 44 11.10 -3.61 17.07
C LEU A 44 10.18 -4.67 16.46
N GLN A 45 9.02 -4.93 17.05
CA GLN A 45 8.06 -5.91 16.54
C GLN A 45 7.03 -5.33 15.58
N ASN A 46 7.14 -4.04 15.26
CA ASN A 46 6.18 -3.35 14.42
C ASN A 46 6.75 -3.10 13.03
N ASN A 47 5.87 -3.12 12.03
CA ASN A 47 6.23 -2.85 10.63
C ASN A 47 5.28 -1.82 10.05
N LYS A 48 5.79 -0.97 9.18
CA LYS A 48 4.97 0.04 8.51
C LYS A 48 5.42 0.20 7.07
N ALA A 49 4.47 0.41 6.17
CA ALA A 49 4.78 0.62 4.76
C ALA A 49 3.77 1.53 4.09
N LEU A 50 4.23 2.25 3.09
CA LEU A 50 3.37 2.96 2.15
C LEU A 50 3.49 2.25 0.82
N VAL A 51 2.36 1.88 0.23
CA VAL A 51 2.35 1.13 -1.02
C VAL A 51 1.36 1.75 -2.01
N SER A 52 1.53 1.41 -3.27
CA SER A 52 0.60 1.80 -4.31
C SER A 52 0.49 0.67 -5.33
N THR A 53 -0.31 0.86 -6.37
CA THR A 53 -0.51 -0.14 -7.39
C THR A 53 -0.29 0.46 -8.78
N THR A 54 -0.27 -0.41 -9.78
CA THR A 54 -0.14 0.01 -11.18
C THR A 54 -1.41 0.62 -11.74
N LEU A 55 -2.49 0.65 -10.97
CA LEU A 55 -3.74 1.27 -11.40
C LEU A 55 -3.59 2.79 -11.42
N PHE A 56 -4.26 3.44 -12.38
CA PHE A 56 -4.26 4.90 -12.49
C PHE A 56 -5.42 5.51 -11.69
N ASP A 57 -5.56 5.09 -10.45
CA ASP A 57 -6.64 5.56 -9.58
C ASP A 57 -6.17 6.59 -8.54
N GLY A 58 -4.86 6.85 -8.47
CA GLY A 58 -4.30 7.80 -7.53
C GLY A 58 -4.33 7.34 -6.09
N MET A 59 -4.53 6.05 -5.85
CA MET A 59 -4.63 5.52 -4.50
C MET A 59 -3.27 5.12 -3.93
N TYR A 60 -3.11 5.40 -2.63
CA TYR A 60 -1.98 4.96 -1.82
C TYR A 60 -2.53 4.28 -0.58
N TYR A 61 -1.79 3.30 -0.09
CA TYR A 61 -2.22 2.53 1.08
C TYR A 61 -1.11 2.50 2.11
N GLU A 62 -1.46 2.81 3.34
CA GLU A 62 -0.52 2.73 4.45
C GLU A 62 -0.89 1.51 5.29
N LEU A 63 0.06 0.61 5.46
CA LEU A 63 -0.14 -0.61 6.23
C LEU A 63 0.69 -0.50 7.50
N THR A 64 0.05 -0.75 8.64
CA THR A 64 0.72 -0.72 9.94
C THR A 64 0.47 -2.03 10.66
N TYR A 65 1.54 -2.76 10.94
CA TYR A 65 1.46 -4.00 11.69
C TYR A 65 1.88 -3.76 13.14
N ASN A 66 0.99 -4.08 14.06
CA ASN A 66 1.28 -4.06 15.50
C ASN A 66 1.62 -5.48 15.93
N GLY A 67 2.90 -5.74 16.20
CA GLY A 67 3.38 -7.07 16.52
C GLY A 67 2.91 -7.58 17.87
N ASP A 68 2.62 -6.69 18.82
CA ASP A 68 2.14 -7.09 20.15
C ASP A 68 0.72 -7.64 20.06
N LYS A 69 -0.12 -7.01 19.26
CA LYS A 69 -1.52 -7.40 19.11
C LYS A 69 -1.75 -8.33 17.93
N LYS A 70 -0.74 -8.51 17.08
CA LYS A 70 -0.82 -9.29 15.85
C LYS A 70 -1.96 -8.81 14.96
N GLU A 71 -2.06 -7.49 14.81
CA GLU A 71 -3.06 -6.82 14.01
C GLU A 71 -2.40 -5.98 12.94
N ILE A 72 -3.05 -5.88 11.78
CA ILE A 72 -2.60 -5.01 10.72
C ILE A 72 -3.72 -4.02 10.39
N TYR A 73 -3.34 -2.76 10.21
CA TYR A 73 -4.26 -1.69 9.84
C TYR A 73 -3.96 -1.24 8.43
N LEU A 74 -5.00 -1.04 7.65
CA LEU A 74 -4.88 -0.52 6.29
C LEU A 74 -5.58 0.83 6.24
N ASP A 75 -4.84 1.86 5.85
CA ASP A 75 -5.38 3.19 5.61
C ASP A 75 -5.29 3.48 4.11
N ALA A 76 -6.40 3.85 3.50
CA ALA A 76 -6.46 4.13 2.07
C ALA A 76 -6.52 5.63 1.85
N TYR A 77 -5.60 6.16 1.04
CA TYR A 77 -5.50 7.57 0.73
C TYR A 77 -5.60 7.78 -0.76
N LYS A 78 -6.26 8.84 -1.16
CA LYS A 78 -6.28 9.25 -2.56
C LYS A 78 -5.39 10.46 -2.75
N LYS A 79 -4.52 10.41 -3.75
CA LYS A 79 -3.69 11.56 -4.11
C LYS A 79 -4.58 12.73 -4.49
N TRP A 80 -4.48 13.81 -3.74
CA TRP A 80 -5.29 14.99 -3.98
C TRP A 80 -4.76 15.81 -5.14
N GLU A 81 -3.45 16.01 -5.18
CA GLU A 81 -2.83 16.90 -6.15
C GLU A 81 -1.35 16.54 -6.31
N ASN A 82 -0.83 16.75 -7.49
CA ASN A 82 0.59 16.70 -7.75
C ASN A 82 1.02 18.07 -8.26
N LYS A 83 1.82 18.77 -7.49
CA LYS A 83 2.22 20.14 -7.80
C LYS A 83 3.73 20.25 -7.84
N CYS A 84 4.24 20.80 -8.92
CA CYS A 84 5.67 21.06 -9.04
C CYS A 84 6.00 22.41 -8.43
N ILE A 85 6.88 22.40 -7.45
CA ILE A 85 7.34 23.63 -6.78
C ILE A 85 8.83 23.73 -7.02
N LYS A 86 9.26 24.78 -7.69
CA LYS A 86 10.68 24.98 -7.94
C LYS A 86 11.34 25.59 -6.71
N VAL A 87 12.48 25.02 -6.34
CA VAL A 87 13.23 25.48 -5.18
C VAL A 87 14.40 26.31 -5.68
N GLY A 88 14.46 27.58 -5.25
CA GLY A 88 15.57 28.46 -5.60
C GLY A 88 16.72 28.22 -4.65
N GLU A 89 17.87 27.81 -5.19
CA GLU A 89 19.10 27.66 -4.41
C GLU A 89 20.20 28.55 -4.96
#